data_ed201f2cb628d2e72fda8e247a074fd6
#
_entry.id   ed201f2cb628d2e72fda8e247a074fd6
#
_cell.length_a   1.000
_cell.length_b   1.000
_cell.length_c   1.000
_cell.angle_alpha   90.00
_cell.angle_beta   90.00
_cell.angle_gamma   90.00
#
_symmetry.space_group_name_H-M   'P 1'
#
loop_
_entity.id
_entity.type
_entity.pdbx_description
1 polymer ?
#
loop_
_entity_poly.entity_id
_entity_poly.type
_entity_poly.pdbx_seq_one_letter_code
_entity_poly.pdbx_strand_id
1 'polypeptide(L)'
;MPDSTPAPRSILHPLDDFYRVAGRPLPQHQSIAPADLPEPARTLLVHDRDMTSTLEQFHRGRIHLQVLSFADNGSQVRRQVVLRLDQSGIPVEFGATWVNLDRFAEPWRSQIVASQRPLGGILNASGQHYISRPSAFFQIIADDFLQQALGLTQPIPLFGRQNTLRTPEGLEIAGIVEILPPPGRST
;
A
#
# COMPACT_ATOMS: atom_id res chain seq x y z
N MET A 1 -30.55 17.42 -14.03
CA MET A 1 -29.69 16.27 -13.75
C MET A 1 -28.86 16.63 -12.53
N PRO A 2 -28.97 15.98 -11.37
CA PRO A 2 -28.10 16.26 -10.25
C PRO A 2 -26.70 15.79 -10.58
N ASP A 3 -25.78 16.70 -10.42
CA ASP A 3 -24.33 16.53 -10.59
C ASP A 3 -23.85 15.55 -9.50
N SER A 4 -23.76 14.28 -9.85
CA SER A 4 -23.29 13.23 -8.94
C SER A 4 -21.78 13.29 -8.86
N THR A 5 -21.25 14.33 -8.22
CA THR A 5 -19.85 14.29 -7.78
C THR A 5 -19.70 13.10 -6.83
N PRO A 6 -18.86 12.11 -7.15
CA PRO A 6 -18.67 10.98 -6.24
C PRO A 6 -18.16 11.48 -4.88
N ALA A 7 -18.72 10.93 -3.81
CA ALA A 7 -18.27 11.24 -2.45
C ALA A 7 -16.76 11.08 -2.36
N PRO A 8 -16.05 11.95 -1.61
CA PRO A 8 -14.61 11.84 -1.46
C PRO A 8 -14.26 10.47 -0.87
N ARG A 9 -13.31 9.76 -1.51
CA ARG A 9 -12.84 8.47 -1.02
C ARG A 9 -12.21 8.64 0.36
N SER A 10 -12.40 7.64 1.22
CA SER A 10 -11.73 7.56 2.52
C SER A 10 -10.20 7.68 2.35
N ILE A 11 -9.53 8.31 3.32
CA ILE A 11 -8.06 8.36 3.38
C ILE A 11 -7.44 6.96 3.54
N LEU A 12 -8.24 5.95 3.90
CA LEU A 12 -7.83 4.56 4.00
C LEU A 12 -8.24 3.72 2.77
N HIS A 13 -8.79 4.34 1.71
CA HIS A 13 -9.12 3.57 0.51
C HIS A 13 -7.87 3.09 -0.22
N PRO A 14 -7.72 1.78 -0.55
CA PRO A 14 -8.76 0.73 -0.55
C PRO A 14 -8.84 -0.15 0.71
N LEU A 15 -8.12 0.15 1.77
CA LEU A 15 -8.14 -0.67 2.99
C LEU A 15 -9.55 -0.76 3.60
N ASP A 16 -10.29 0.35 3.58
CA ASP A 16 -11.67 0.42 4.06
C ASP A 16 -12.60 -0.59 3.38
N ASP A 17 -12.43 -0.83 2.07
CA ASP A 17 -13.19 -1.84 1.34
C ASP A 17 -12.91 -3.26 1.85
N PHE A 18 -11.65 -3.58 2.17
CA PHE A 18 -11.30 -4.90 2.72
C PHE A 18 -11.91 -5.12 4.10
N TYR A 19 -11.89 -4.10 4.95
CA TYR A 19 -12.51 -4.17 6.27
C TYR A 19 -14.02 -4.34 6.17
N ARG A 20 -14.67 -3.59 5.29
CA ARG A 20 -16.12 -3.69 5.03
C ARG A 20 -16.50 -5.10 4.53
N VAL A 21 -15.76 -5.65 3.57
CA VAL A 21 -16.01 -7.00 3.03
C VAL A 21 -15.80 -8.07 4.12
N ALA A 22 -14.84 -7.89 5.00
CA ALA A 22 -14.57 -8.79 6.11
C ALA A 22 -15.54 -8.61 7.31
N GLY A 23 -16.47 -7.65 7.24
CA GLY A 23 -17.39 -7.32 8.34
C GLY A 23 -16.67 -6.79 9.59
N ARG A 24 -15.50 -6.16 9.42
CA ARG A 24 -14.69 -5.62 10.51
C ARG A 24 -14.83 -4.11 10.60
N PRO A 25 -14.89 -3.53 11.82
CA PRO A 25 -14.80 -2.08 11.98
C PRO A 25 -13.41 -1.60 11.57
N LEU A 26 -13.34 -0.41 10.96
CA LEU A 26 -12.06 0.22 10.68
C LEU A 26 -11.32 0.54 11.99
N PRO A 27 -10.00 0.36 12.05
CA PRO A 27 -9.19 0.80 13.17
C PRO A 27 -9.32 2.31 13.41
N GLN A 28 -9.09 2.74 14.64
CA GLN A 28 -9.00 4.16 14.97
C GLN A 28 -7.88 4.81 14.14
N HIS A 29 -8.20 5.87 13.43
CA HIS A 29 -7.26 6.57 12.56
C HIS A 29 -7.56 8.07 12.49
N GLN A 30 -6.54 8.83 12.10
CA GLN A 30 -6.65 10.28 11.87
C GLN A 30 -5.68 10.72 10.78
N SER A 31 -6.06 11.77 10.05
CA SER A 31 -5.13 12.44 9.14
C SER A 31 -3.99 13.10 9.92
N ILE A 32 -2.82 13.12 9.33
CA ILE A 32 -1.63 13.80 9.85
C ILE A 32 -0.98 14.60 8.74
N ALA A 33 -0.47 15.78 9.05
CA ALA A 33 0.29 16.55 8.05
C ALA A 33 1.66 15.87 7.79
N PRO A 34 2.19 15.93 6.55
CA PRO A 34 3.50 15.33 6.24
C PRO A 34 4.62 15.79 7.17
N ALA A 35 4.59 17.06 7.58
CA ALA A 35 5.59 17.65 8.46
C ALA A 35 5.54 17.10 9.91
N ASP A 36 4.38 16.58 10.33
CA ASP A 36 4.15 16.08 11.68
C ASP A 36 4.44 14.56 11.80
N LEU A 37 4.75 13.91 10.68
CA LEU A 37 5.19 12.51 10.72
C LEU A 37 6.53 12.39 11.46
N PRO A 38 6.67 11.43 12.39
CA PRO A 38 7.96 11.18 13.04
C PRO A 38 8.95 10.51 12.07
N GLU A 39 10.25 10.64 12.34
CA GLU A 39 11.25 9.83 11.65
C GLU A 39 11.25 8.39 12.21
N PRO A 40 11.51 7.38 11.38
CA PRO A 40 11.81 7.44 9.94
C PRO A 40 10.57 7.45 9.04
N ALA A 41 9.35 7.43 9.59
CA ALA A 41 8.11 7.37 8.80
C ALA A 41 8.01 8.54 7.81
N ARG A 42 8.43 9.75 8.19
CA ARG A 42 8.43 10.90 7.30
C ARG A 42 9.33 10.67 6.08
N THR A 43 10.56 10.24 6.29
CA THR A 43 11.51 9.93 5.20
C THR A 43 11.00 8.82 4.29
N LEU A 44 10.32 7.80 4.86
CA LEU A 44 9.85 6.63 4.13
C LEU A 44 8.50 6.82 3.44
N LEU A 45 7.67 7.77 3.87
CA LEU A 45 6.33 7.98 3.31
C LEU A 45 6.22 9.23 2.44
N VAL A 46 6.99 10.30 2.73
CA VAL A 46 6.84 11.60 2.05
C VAL A 46 7.77 11.67 0.83
N HIS A 47 7.41 10.97 -0.23
CA HIS A 47 8.10 10.98 -1.52
C HIS A 47 7.15 10.46 -2.62
N ASP A 48 7.54 10.64 -3.87
CA ASP A 48 6.83 10.21 -5.09
C ASP A 48 7.42 8.93 -5.74
N ARG A 49 8.44 8.33 -5.11
CA ARG A 49 9.09 7.10 -5.57
C ARG A 49 8.27 5.87 -5.20
N ASP A 50 8.58 4.71 -5.81
CA ASP A 50 8.02 3.43 -5.37
C ASP A 50 8.50 3.03 -3.97
N MET A 51 7.59 2.42 -3.20
CA MET A 51 7.86 2.07 -1.82
C MET A 51 8.85 0.91 -1.70
N THR A 52 8.76 -0.09 -2.57
CA THR A 52 9.62 -1.27 -2.50
C THR A 52 11.09 -0.89 -2.58
N SER A 53 11.49 -0.11 -3.60
CA SER A 53 12.89 0.35 -3.74
C SER A 53 13.31 1.24 -2.58
N THR A 54 12.39 2.08 -2.07
CA THR A 54 12.66 2.93 -0.91
C THR A 54 12.96 2.11 0.35
N LEU A 55 12.17 1.08 0.61
CA LEU A 55 12.36 0.18 1.75
C LEU A 55 13.59 -0.71 1.59
N GLU A 56 13.87 -1.24 0.39
CA GLU A 56 15.09 -2.00 0.11
C GLU A 56 16.35 -1.17 0.38
N GLN A 57 16.36 0.09 -0.04
CA GLN A 57 17.45 1.01 0.21
C GLN A 57 17.61 1.31 1.70
N PHE A 58 16.52 1.58 2.41
CA PHE A 58 16.53 1.91 3.83
C PHE A 58 17.01 0.73 4.68
N HIS A 59 16.49 -0.46 4.41
CA HIS A 59 16.83 -1.68 5.16
C HIS A 59 18.10 -2.37 4.64
N ARG A 60 18.67 -1.91 3.52
CA ARG A 60 19.82 -2.51 2.84
C ARG A 60 19.64 -4.00 2.56
N GLY A 61 18.42 -4.38 2.18
CA GLY A 61 18.03 -5.78 1.96
C GLY A 61 16.97 -5.94 0.89
N ARG A 62 16.92 -7.12 0.28
CA ARG A 62 15.87 -7.49 -0.67
C ARG A 62 14.56 -7.75 0.06
N ILE A 63 13.48 -7.54 -0.65
CA ILE A 63 12.11 -7.67 -0.14
C ILE A 63 11.33 -8.65 -1.00
N HIS A 64 10.59 -9.54 -0.36
CA HIS A 64 9.56 -10.35 -1.00
C HIS A 64 8.16 -9.98 -0.52
N LEU A 65 7.18 -10.37 -1.30
CA LEU A 65 5.78 -10.09 -1.07
C LEU A 65 5.08 -11.33 -0.51
N GLN A 66 4.41 -11.18 0.63
CA GLN A 66 3.49 -12.18 1.18
C GLN A 66 2.06 -11.71 0.95
N VAL A 67 1.26 -12.47 0.21
CA VAL A 67 -0.16 -12.17 -0.02
C VAL A 67 -0.98 -12.65 1.17
N LEU A 68 -1.80 -11.77 1.75
CA LEU A 68 -2.73 -12.07 2.83
C LEU A 68 -4.15 -12.31 2.31
N SER A 69 -4.57 -11.52 1.31
CA SER A 69 -5.85 -11.69 0.62
C SER A 69 -5.72 -11.27 -0.83
N PHE A 70 -6.54 -11.88 -1.70
CA PHE A 70 -6.52 -11.64 -3.13
C PHE A 70 -7.94 -11.80 -3.69
N ALA A 71 -8.32 -10.88 -4.58
CA ALA A 71 -9.53 -10.98 -5.39
C ALA A 71 -9.26 -10.43 -6.79
N ASP A 72 -9.75 -11.13 -7.79
CA ASP A 72 -9.68 -10.74 -9.19
C ASP A 72 -11.09 -10.85 -9.81
N ASN A 73 -11.54 -9.80 -10.48
CA ASN A 73 -12.82 -9.79 -11.20
C ASN A 73 -12.65 -9.65 -12.72
N GLY A 74 -11.43 -9.88 -13.21
CA GLY A 74 -11.06 -9.81 -14.64
C GLY A 74 -10.65 -8.42 -15.11
N SER A 75 -11.16 -7.34 -14.53
CA SER A 75 -10.76 -5.94 -14.84
C SER A 75 -9.95 -5.28 -13.73
N GLN A 76 -10.06 -5.79 -12.50
CA GLN A 76 -9.42 -5.24 -11.34
C GLN A 76 -8.92 -6.35 -10.40
N VAL A 77 -7.68 -6.24 -9.96
CA VAL A 77 -7.13 -7.02 -8.87
C VAL A 77 -7.18 -6.19 -7.58
N ARG A 78 -7.56 -6.84 -6.48
CA ARG A 78 -7.47 -6.29 -5.12
C ARG A 78 -6.68 -7.25 -4.26
N ARG A 79 -5.73 -6.75 -3.49
CA ARG A 79 -4.91 -7.58 -2.60
C ARG A 79 -4.48 -6.84 -1.35
N GLN A 80 -4.35 -7.59 -0.27
CA GLN A 80 -3.63 -7.18 0.94
C GLN A 80 -2.34 -7.98 1.01
N VAL A 81 -1.26 -7.32 1.32
CA VAL A 81 0.08 -7.90 1.29
C VAL A 81 0.90 -7.43 2.49
N VAL A 82 1.93 -8.20 2.81
CA VAL A 82 3.02 -7.75 3.68
C VAL A 82 4.32 -7.85 2.90
N LEU A 83 5.08 -6.79 2.88
CA LEU A 83 6.46 -6.80 2.39
C LEU A 83 7.38 -7.23 3.53
N ARG A 84 8.24 -8.20 3.26
CA ARG A 84 9.18 -8.77 4.24
C ARG A 84 10.60 -8.76 3.71
N LEU A 85 11.56 -8.56 4.60
CA LEU A 85 12.98 -8.72 4.26
C LEU A 85 13.29 -10.20 3.99
N ASP A 86 13.98 -10.50 2.90
CA ASP A 86 14.30 -11.87 2.47
C ASP A 86 15.13 -12.62 3.52
N GLN A 87 16.10 -11.94 4.13
CA GLN A 87 17.04 -12.60 5.04
C GLN A 87 16.44 -12.90 6.41
N SER A 88 15.56 -12.03 6.92
CA SER A 88 15.06 -12.13 8.30
C SER A 88 13.56 -12.45 8.38
N GLY A 89 12.81 -12.30 7.29
CA GLY A 89 11.36 -12.40 7.29
C GLY A 89 10.65 -11.28 8.05
N ILE A 90 11.38 -10.25 8.50
CA ILE A 90 10.81 -9.12 9.25
C ILE A 90 9.87 -8.35 8.35
N PRO A 91 8.61 -8.07 8.78
CA PRO A 91 7.71 -7.23 8.03
C PRO A 91 8.19 -5.78 8.04
N VAL A 92 8.19 -5.15 6.86
CA VAL A 92 8.62 -3.75 6.66
C VAL A 92 7.49 -2.85 6.15
N GLU A 93 6.41 -3.45 5.66
CA GLU A 93 5.21 -2.73 5.21
C GLU A 93 4.01 -3.66 5.18
N PHE A 94 2.83 -3.13 5.52
CA PHE A 94 1.54 -3.68 5.14
C PHE A 94 0.96 -2.83 4.01
N GLY A 95 0.50 -3.46 2.95
CA GLY A 95 -0.13 -2.82 1.79
C GLY A 95 -1.54 -3.33 1.52
N ALA A 96 -2.46 -2.41 1.21
CA ALA A 96 -3.76 -2.72 0.62
C ALA A 96 -3.85 -2.02 -0.73
N THR A 97 -4.16 -2.78 -1.79
CA THR A 97 -4.04 -2.29 -3.17
C THR A 97 -5.24 -2.71 -4.00
N TRP A 98 -5.72 -1.83 -4.86
CA TRP A 98 -6.47 -2.20 -6.06
C TRP A 98 -5.67 -1.79 -7.30
N VAL A 99 -5.76 -2.58 -8.37
CA VAL A 99 -5.06 -2.34 -9.64
C VAL A 99 -6.04 -2.52 -10.78
N ASN A 100 -6.11 -1.54 -11.68
CA ASN A 100 -6.90 -1.61 -12.90
C ASN A 100 -6.13 -2.38 -13.97
N LEU A 101 -6.54 -3.63 -14.22
CA LEU A 101 -5.88 -4.51 -15.19
C LEU A 101 -5.99 -4.04 -16.64
N ASP A 102 -7.01 -3.23 -16.97
CA ASP A 102 -7.22 -2.71 -18.34
C ASP A 102 -6.16 -1.66 -18.73
N ARG A 103 -5.33 -1.24 -17.77
CA ARG A 103 -4.19 -0.33 -17.99
C ARG A 103 -2.90 -1.04 -18.31
N PHE A 104 -2.91 -2.37 -18.37
CA PHE A 104 -1.72 -3.19 -18.60
C PHE A 104 -1.89 -4.12 -19.78
N ALA A 105 -0.89 -4.10 -20.67
CA ALA A 105 -0.73 -5.12 -21.69
C ALA A 105 -0.06 -6.38 -21.12
N GLU A 106 -0.14 -7.51 -21.84
CA GLU A 106 0.68 -8.66 -21.52
C GLU A 106 2.18 -8.37 -21.78
N PRO A 107 3.10 -8.96 -21.03
CA PRO A 107 2.88 -9.97 -19.97
C PRO A 107 2.62 -9.36 -18.57
N TRP A 108 2.52 -8.04 -18.45
CA TRP A 108 2.45 -7.34 -17.17
C TRP A 108 1.13 -7.62 -16.44
N ARG A 109 0.03 -7.67 -17.20
CA ARG A 109 -1.28 -8.06 -16.67
C ARG A 109 -1.22 -9.41 -15.96
N SER A 110 -0.67 -10.43 -16.60
CA SER A 110 -0.50 -11.77 -16.03
C SER A 110 0.41 -11.74 -14.78
N GLN A 111 1.47 -10.94 -14.76
CA GLN A 111 2.35 -10.81 -13.59
C GLN A 111 1.65 -10.14 -12.39
N ILE A 112 0.77 -9.16 -12.63
CA ILE A 112 -0.04 -8.53 -11.58
C ILE A 112 -1.01 -9.55 -10.98
N VAL A 113 -1.71 -10.32 -11.83
CA VAL A 113 -2.63 -11.38 -11.41
C VAL A 113 -1.90 -12.46 -10.63
N ALA A 114 -0.72 -12.89 -11.07
CA ALA A 114 0.10 -13.89 -10.38
C ALA A 114 0.51 -13.45 -8.95
N SER A 115 0.52 -12.16 -8.66
CA SER A 115 0.78 -11.58 -7.32
C SER A 115 2.05 -12.10 -6.64
N GLN A 116 3.08 -12.41 -7.42
CA GLN A 116 4.38 -12.91 -6.92
C GLN A 116 5.40 -11.79 -6.70
N ARG A 117 5.12 -10.60 -7.23
CA ARG A 117 6.03 -9.45 -7.17
C ARG A 117 5.30 -8.20 -6.67
N PRO A 118 6.02 -7.30 -5.95
CA PRO A 118 5.50 -5.97 -5.65
C PRO A 118 5.11 -5.20 -6.91
N LEU A 119 4.02 -4.40 -6.83
CA LEU A 119 3.51 -3.63 -7.97
C LEU A 119 4.55 -2.65 -8.51
N GLY A 120 5.27 -1.95 -7.63
CA GLY A 120 6.33 -1.03 -8.03
C GLY A 120 7.41 -1.70 -8.90
N GLY A 121 7.82 -2.91 -8.55
CA GLY A 121 8.78 -3.69 -9.35
C GLY A 121 8.24 -4.09 -10.74
N ILE A 122 6.93 -4.37 -10.85
CA ILE A 122 6.28 -4.66 -12.15
C ILE A 122 6.21 -3.40 -12.99
N LEU A 123 5.78 -2.27 -12.41
CA LEU A 123 5.68 -0.97 -13.10
C LEU A 123 7.06 -0.52 -13.61
N ASN A 124 8.09 -0.58 -12.78
CA ASN A 124 9.44 -0.22 -13.18
C ASN A 124 9.97 -1.10 -14.32
N ALA A 125 9.70 -2.42 -14.26
CA ALA A 125 10.11 -3.35 -15.31
C ALA A 125 9.32 -3.17 -16.62
N SER A 126 8.07 -2.70 -16.54
CA SER A 126 7.23 -2.48 -17.74
C SER A 126 7.64 -1.26 -18.56
N GLY A 127 8.42 -0.34 -17.99
CA GLY A 127 8.70 0.95 -18.60
C GLY A 127 7.48 1.87 -18.75
N GLN A 128 6.36 1.52 -18.16
CA GLN A 128 5.15 2.34 -18.19
C GLN A 128 5.35 3.61 -17.37
N HIS A 129 5.19 4.76 -18.01
CA HIS A 129 5.20 6.04 -17.31
C HIS A 129 3.97 6.18 -16.42
N TYR A 130 4.19 6.51 -15.16
CA TYR A 130 3.12 6.79 -14.20
C TYR A 130 3.50 7.94 -13.28
N ILE A 131 2.48 8.58 -12.73
CA ILE A 131 2.60 9.62 -11.72
C ILE A 131 2.19 9.00 -10.39
N SER A 132 3.06 9.09 -9.41
CA SER A 132 2.84 8.65 -8.02
C SER A 132 2.80 9.90 -7.14
N ARG A 133 1.65 10.19 -6.54
CA ARG A 133 1.49 11.31 -5.61
C ARG A 133 0.65 10.87 -4.42
N PRO A 134 1.26 10.74 -3.24
CA PRO A 134 0.49 10.52 -2.03
C PRO A 134 -0.56 11.61 -1.84
N SER A 135 -1.80 11.21 -1.60
CA SER A 135 -2.95 12.12 -1.45
C SER A 135 -3.31 12.36 0.02
N ALA A 136 -2.90 11.46 0.91
CA ALA A 136 -3.11 11.60 2.35
C ALA A 136 -2.03 10.85 3.13
N PHE A 137 -1.73 11.38 4.32
CA PHE A 137 -0.96 10.69 5.35
C PHE A 137 -1.83 10.54 6.59
N PHE A 138 -1.62 9.46 7.33
CA PHE A 138 -2.45 9.15 8.48
C PHE A 138 -1.68 8.41 9.57
N GLN A 139 -2.19 8.52 10.79
CA GLN A 139 -1.88 7.65 11.90
C GLN A 139 -3.04 6.67 12.06
N ILE A 140 -2.73 5.41 12.37
CA ILE A 140 -3.72 4.35 12.59
C ILE A 140 -3.28 3.51 13.79
N ILE A 141 -4.22 3.14 14.66
CA ILE A 141 -3.92 2.24 15.78
C ILE A 141 -4.04 0.80 15.27
N ALA A 142 -2.98 0.02 15.44
CA ALA A 142 -2.96 -1.37 14.99
C ALA A 142 -4.04 -2.19 15.70
N ASP A 143 -5.06 -2.64 14.97
CA ASP A 143 -6.01 -3.64 15.44
C ASP A 143 -5.40 -5.04 15.37
N ASP A 144 -6.14 -6.07 15.78
CA ASP A 144 -5.67 -7.46 15.81
C ASP A 144 -5.19 -7.94 14.44
N PHE A 145 -5.84 -7.50 13.36
CA PHE A 145 -5.43 -7.87 12.01
C PHE A 145 -4.09 -7.26 11.60
N LEU A 146 -3.91 -5.97 11.81
CA LEU A 146 -2.63 -5.28 11.54
C LEU A 146 -1.52 -5.78 12.47
N GLN A 147 -1.85 -6.05 13.73
CA GLN A 147 -0.90 -6.65 14.68
C GLN A 147 -0.41 -8.01 14.17
N GLN A 148 -1.32 -8.90 13.79
CA GLN A 148 -0.97 -10.20 13.24
C GLN A 148 -0.14 -10.08 11.95
N ALA A 149 -0.54 -9.21 11.02
CA ALA A 149 0.14 -9.02 9.74
C ALA A 149 1.58 -8.51 9.93
N LEU A 150 1.78 -7.59 10.85
CA LEU A 150 3.07 -6.93 11.12
C LEU A 150 3.87 -7.54 12.28
N GLY A 151 3.36 -8.63 12.90
CA GLY A 151 4.04 -9.30 14.01
C GLY A 151 4.12 -8.44 15.28
N LEU A 152 3.12 -7.59 15.52
CA LEU A 152 3.05 -6.73 16.71
C LEU A 152 2.37 -7.49 17.86
N THR A 153 2.74 -7.14 19.09
CA THR A 153 2.22 -7.80 20.30
C THR A 153 1.20 -6.98 21.06
N GLN A 154 0.99 -5.73 20.64
CA GLN A 154 0.05 -4.81 21.27
C GLN A 154 -0.44 -3.76 20.28
N PRO A 155 -1.61 -3.13 20.52
CA PRO A 155 -2.08 -2.01 19.72
C PRO A 155 -1.15 -0.79 19.92
N ILE A 156 -0.54 -0.35 18.84
CA ILE A 156 0.35 0.82 18.81
C ILE A 156 -0.02 1.73 17.65
N PRO A 157 0.30 3.02 17.71
CA PRO A 157 0.16 3.90 16.56
C PRO A 157 1.17 3.52 15.46
N LEU A 158 0.65 3.38 14.25
CA LEU A 158 1.39 3.18 13.02
C LEU A 158 1.16 4.38 12.11
N PHE A 159 2.06 4.59 11.16
CA PHE A 159 1.95 5.66 10.18
C PHE A 159 1.84 5.08 8.78
N GLY A 160 1.04 5.73 7.95
CA GLY A 160 0.83 5.30 6.58
C GLY A 160 0.51 6.44 5.64
N ARG A 161 0.47 6.09 4.36
CA ARG A 161 0.01 6.99 3.31
C ARG A 161 -1.02 6.31 2.42
N GLN A 162 -1.87 7.14 1.83
CA GLN A 162 -2.73 6.77 0.71
C GLN A 162 -2.13 7.37 -0.55
N ASN A 163 -1.98 6.54 -1.57
CA ASN A 163 -1.38 6.92 -2.84
C ASN A 163 -2.26 6.44 -4.00
N THR A 164 -2.35 7.26 -5.05
CA THR A 164 -3.02 6.88 -6.30
C THR A 164 -2.04 7.03 -7.45
N LEU A 165 -1.79 5.92 -8.14
CA LEU A 165 -0.98 5.92 -9.35
C LEU A 165 -1.85 6.26 -10.55
N ARG A 166 -1.37 7.15 -11.40
CA ARG A 166 -2.09 7.62 -12.60
C ARG A 166 -1.20 7.60 -13.83
N THR A 167 -1.80 7.43 -14.99
CA THR A 167 -1.11 7.70 -16.26
C THR A 167 -0.81 9.20 -16.40
N PRO A 168 0.07 9.62 -17.32
CA PRO A 168 0.28 11.04 -17.61
C PRO A 168 -1.00 11.80 -17.98
N GLU A 169 -1.99 11.11 -18.58
CA GLU A 169 -3.31 11.64 -18.97
C GLU A 169 -4.28 11.71 -17.77
N GLY A 170 -3.86 11.28 -16.57
CA GLY A 170 -4.64 11.38 -15.35
C GLY A 170 -5.53 10.15 -15.06
N LEU A 171 -5.48 9.08 -15.85
CA LEU A 171 -6.28 7.88 -15.64
C LEU A 171 -5.71 7.04 -14.48
N GLU A 172 -6.57 6.58 -13.60
CA GLU A 172 -6.16 5.78 -12.44
C GLU A 172 -5.66 4.38 -12.87
N ILE A 173 -4.47 4.03 -12.40
CA ILE A 173 -3.82 2.73 -12.59
C ILE A 173 -4.04 1.87 -11.35
N ALA A 174 -3.79 2.43 -10.16
CA ALA A 174 -3.89 1.75 -8.89
C ALA A 174 -4.14 2.73 -7.75
N GLY A 175 -4.81 2.26 -6.71
CA GLY A 175 -4.85 2.92 -5.40
C GLY A 175 -4.22 2.03 -4.35
N ILE A 176 -3.44 2.64 -3.47
CA ILE A 176 -2.60 1.93 -2.51
C ILE A 176 -2.70 2.62 -1.15
N VAL A 177 -2.90 1.83 -0.11
CA VAL A 177 -2.63 2.21 1.28
C VAL A 177 -1.39 1.46 1.72
N GLU A 178 -0.41 2.19 2.23
CA GLU A 178 0.87 1.68 2.72
C GLU A 178 1.02 2.05 4.19
N ILE A 179 1.26 1.07 5.06
CA ILE A 179 1.38 1.24 6.52
C ILE A 179 2.71 0.65 6.96
N LEU A 180 3.52 1.46 7.64
CA LEU A 180 4.82 1.04 8.14
C LEU A 180 4.71 0.48 9.56
N PRO A 181 5.42 -0.63 9.86
CA PRO A 181 5.65 -1.04 11.24
C PRO A 181 6.53 -0.02 11.98
N PRO A 182 6.58 -0.06 13.33
CA PRO A 182 7.47 0.82 14.08
C PRO A 182 8.93 0.56 13.70
N PRO A 183 9.79 1.59 13.69
CA PRO A 183 11.22 1.41 13.44
C PRO A 183 11.87 0.57 14.55
N GLY A 184 12.73 -0.35 14.13
CA GLY A 184 13.63 -1.02 15.07
C GLY A 184 13.06 -2.25 15.79
N ARG A 185 12.88 -3.33 15.06
CA ARG A 185 13.12 -4.68 15.55
C ARG A 185 14.32 -5.27 14.81
N SER A 186 15.49 -4.67 15.04
CA SER A 186 16.74 -5.42 14.84
C SER A 186 16.83 -6.39 16.01
N THR A 187 16.64 -7.67 15.75
CA THR A 187 17.08 -8.74 16.65
C THR A 187 18.57 -8.98 16.44
#